data_9a129a0ef4d218be4e11cdfdec152d2f
#
_entry.id   9a129a0ef4d218be4e11cdfdec152d2f
#
_cell.length_a   1.000
_cell.length_b   1.000
_cell.length_c   1.000
_cell.angle_alpha   90.00
_cell.angle_beta   90.00
_cell.angle_gamma   90.00
#
_symmetry.space_group_name_H-M   'P 1'
#
loop_
_entity.id
_entity.type
_entity.pdbx_description
1 polymer ?
#
loop_
_entity_poly.entity_id
_entity_poly.type
_entity_poly.pdbx_seq_one_letter_code
_entity_poly.pdbx_strand_id
1 'polypeptide(L)'
;VHLEFDKLQVLQSAFITAQTGRVTGVLGRNGCGKSCLFKCIMGGIKPQNIFIRFNDETETDYGHIGKRIRYLPQNVFIPADMTLGEAFRLYGVDYDGLVAFDNKFHTYQRLRSSQLSGGEVRIAEMYMVLNSEAEFCILDEPFSNVAPKHVEMMQNLINEHKATKGIIISDHMYESVMGITDDLFLLRDGYTFPIKSREDLIHHGYILR
;
A
#
# COMPACT_ATOMS: atom_id res chain seq x y z
N VAL A 1 -11.81 12.76 -1.04
CA VAL A 1 -10.69 13.49 -1.69
C VAL A 1 -11.15 14.04 -3.01
N HIS A 2 -10.83 15.31 -3.28
CA HIS A 2 -11.00 15.96 -4.59
C HIS A 2 -9.63 16.41 -5.10
N LEU A 3 -9.24 15.94 -6.27
CA LEU A 3 -7.96 16.27 -6.90
C LEU A 3 -8.14 16.61 -8.37
N GLU A 4 -7.64 17.77 -8.77
CA GLU A 4 -7.62 18.25 -10.15
C GLU A 4 -6.22 18.76 -10.50
N PHE A 5 -5.72 18.41 -11.68
CA PHE A 5 -4.52 18.98 -12.28
C PHE A 5 -4.93 19.81 -13.50
N ASP A 6 -4.73 21.12 -13.45
CA ASP A 6 -5.17 22.08 -14.46
C ASP A 6 -6.69 21.94 -14.72
N LYS A 7 -7.07 21.21 -15.76
CA LYS A 7 -8.47 20.93 -16.13
C LYS A 7 -8.83 19.45 -16.06
N LEU A 8 -7.88 18.59 -15.63
CA LEU A 8 -8.09 17.16 -15.54
C LEU A 8 -8.51 16.79 -14.12
N GLN A 9 -9.77 16.43 -13.96
CA GLN A 9 -10.28 15.89 -12.70
C GLN A 9 -9.83 14.43 -12.54
N VAL A 10 -8.93 14.19 -11.57
CA VAL A 10 -8.39 12.85 -11.28
C VAL A 10 -9.21 12.17 -10.18
N LEU A 11 -9.56 12.92 -9.12
CA LEU A 11 -10.43 12.44 -8.04
C LEU A 11 -11.55 13.46 -7.84
N GLN A 12 -12.79 13.02 -7.87
CA GLN A 12 -13.95 13.90 -7.73
C GLN A 12 -14.60 13.77 -6.34
N SER A 13 -14.78 12.55 -5.86
CA SER A 13 -15.29 12.24 -4.51
C SER A 13 -14.78 10.86 -4.07
N ALA A 14 -13.46 10.66 -4.11
CA ALA A 14 -12.88 9.41 -3.67
C ALA A 14 -12.93 9.31 -2.14
N PHE A 15 -13.48 8.18 -1.64
CA PHE A 15 -13.63 7.86 -0.23
C PHE A 15 -13.17 6.43 0.01
N ILE A 16 -12.32 6.21 0.99
CA ILE A 16 -11.93 4.89 1.46
C ILE A 16 -11.89 4.87 2.99
N THR A 17 -12.07 3.70 3.55
CA THR A 17 -11.93 3.44 4.99
C THR A 17 -10.89 2.36 5.23
N ALA A 18 -10.25 2.41 6.38
CA ALA A 18 -9.42 1.33 6.89
C ALA A 18 -9.77 1.09 8.35
N GLN A 19 -9.76 -0.15 8.77
CA GLN A 19 -10.04 -0.55 10.14
C GLN A 19 -8.98 -1.54 10.61
N THR A 20 -8.51 -1.40 11.85
CA THR A 20 -7.64 -2.39 12.49
C THR A 20 -8.31 -3.77 12.46
N GLY A 21 -7.57 -4.80 12.13
CA GLY A 21 -8.09 -6.15 11.95
C GLY A 21 -8.60 -6.45 10.54
N ARG A 22 -8.50 -5.50 9.60
CA ARG A 22 -9.05 -5.64 8.25
C ARG A 22 -8.07 -5.17 7.18
N VAL A 23 -8.18 -5.78 6.01
CA VAL A 23 -7.50 -5.36 4.77
C VAL A 23 -8.53 -4.74 3.83
N THR A 24 -8.32 -3.50 3.44
CA THR A 24 -9.14 -2.77 2.46
C THR A 24 -8.45 -2.78 1.11
N GLY A 25 -9.04 -3.41 0.11
CA GLY A 25 -8.57 -3.39 -1.27
C GLY A 25 -9.07 -2.17 -2.04
N VAL A 26 -8.21 -1.60 -2.87
CA VAL A 26 -8.56 -0.52 -3.81
C VAL A 26 -8.22 -0.98 -5.22
N LEU A 27 -9.22 -1.42 -5.96
CA LEU A 27 -9.10 -1.77 -7.37
C LEU A 27 -9.30 -0.55 -8.28
N GLY A 28 -8.85 -0.67 -9.51
CA GLY A 28 -9.03 0.34 -10.54
C GLY A 28 -8.02 0.17 -11.67
N ARG A 29 -8.38 0.61 -12.86
CA ARG A 29 -7.51 0.53 -14.04
C ARG A 29 -6.25 1.37 -13.85
N ASN A 30 -5.20 1.08 -14.61
CA ASN A 30 -3.99 1.91 -14.59
C ASN A 30 -4.35 3.34 -14.98
N GLY A 31 -3.78 4.31 -14.24
CA GLY A 31 -4.06 5.74 -14.43
C GLY A 31 -5.37 6.26 -13.83
N CYS A 32 -6.20 5.41 -13.18
CA CYS A 32 -7.47 5.89 -12.59
C CYS A 32 -7.31 6.75 -11.33
N GLY A 33 -6.09 6.90 -10.79
CA GLY A 33 -5.82 7.80 -9.66
C GLY A 33 -5.54 7.12 -8.31
N LYS A 34 -5.36 5.78 -8.22
CA LYS A 34 -5.07 5.07 -6.94
C LYS A 34 -3.86 5.67 -6.22
N SER A 35 -2.72 5.73 -6.88
CA SER A 35 -1.49 6.31 -6.30
C SER A 35 -1.63 7.80 -6.00
N CYS A 36 -2.44 8.54 -6.78
CA CYS A 36 -2.75 9.95 -6.47
C CYS A 36 -3.55 10.05 -5.16
N LEU A 37 -4.57 9.19 -4.97
CA LEU A 37 -5.35 9.12 -3.74
C LEU A 37 -4.43 8.87 -2.52
N PHE A 38 -3.54 7.89 -2.61
CA PHE A 38 -2.61 7.57 -1.52
C PHE A 38 -1.62 8.70 -1.25
N LYS A 39 -1.07 9.31 -2.30
CA LYS A 39 -0.19 10.47 -2.17
C LYS A 39 -0.90 11.69 -1.58
N CYS A 40 -2.19 11.90 -1.87
CA CYS A 40 -2.98 12.94 -1.19
C CYS A 40 -3.11 12.65 0.30
N ILE A 41 -3.39 11.40 0.70
CA ILE A 41 -3.48 11.00 2.12
C ILE A 41 -2.14 11.22 2.83
N MET A 42 -1.03 10.93 2.17
CA MET A 42 0.32 11.09 2.73
C MET A 42 0.91 12.52 2.61
N GLY A 43 0.18 13.46 2.03
CA GLY A 43 0.65 14.84 1.84
C GLY A 43 1.65 15.03 0.71
N GLY A 44 1.93 14.01 -0.09
CA GLY A 44 2.83 14.08 -1.25
C GLY A 44 2.23 14.82 -2.46
N ILE A 45 0.89 14.93 -2.52
CA ILE A 45 0.15 15.74 -3.48
C ILE A 45 -0.87 16.55 -2.69
N LYS A 46 -0.92 17.86 -2.95
CA LYS A 46 -1.91 18.76 -2.35
C LYS A 46 -3.21 18.73 -3.18
N PRO A 47 -4.30 18.13 -2.67
CA PRO A 47 -5.59 18.15 -3.36
C PRO A 47 -6.31 19.47 -3.14
N GLN A 48 -7.37 19.75 -3.93
CA GLN A 48 -8.29 20.87 -3.71
C GLN A 48 -9.06 20.69 -2.41
N ASN A 49 -9.42 19.44 -2.08
CA ASN A 49 -10.11 19.14 -0.83
C ASN A 49 -9.79 17.70 -0.35
N ILE A 50 -9.52 17.57 0.95
CA ILE A 50 -9.33 16.27 1.61
C ILE A 50 -9.82 16.33 3.05
N PHE A 51 -10.48 15.25 3.47
CA PHE A 51 -10.82 14.99 4.86
C PHE A 51 -10.18 13.68 5.27
N ILE A 52 -9.32 13.71 6.29
CA ILE A 52 -8.73 12.53 6.92
C ILE A 52 -9.24 12.48 8.35
N ARG A 53 -9.77 11.35 8.76
CA ARG A 53 -10.30 11.14 10.10
C ARG A 53 -9.74 9.86 10.68
N PHE A 54 -9.32 9.94 11.93
CA PHE A 54 -8.98 8.79 12.76
C PHE A 54 -10.07 8.67 13.82
N ASN A 55 -10.86 7.60 13.74
CA ASN A 55 -12.12 7.48 14.48
C ASN A 55 -13.02 8.69 14.16
N ASP A 56 -13.43 9.47 15.15
CA ASP A 56 -14.29 10.64 14.98
C ASP A 56 -13.53 11.98 14.91
N GLU A 57 -12.20 11.96 15.03
CA GLU A 57 -11.36 13.16 15.03
C GLU A 57 -10.79 13.44 13.64
N THR A 58 -10.97 14.67 13.16
CA THR A 58 -10.36 15.13 11.90
C THR A 58 -8.90 15.45 12.14
N GLU A 59 -8.02 14.90 11.29
CA GLU A 59 -6.59 15.16 11.30
C GLU A 59 -6.20 16.00 10.08
N THR A 60 -5.45 17.06 10.32
CA THR A 60 -4.97 17.98 9.28
C THR A 60 -3.45 18.10 9.27
N ASP A 61 -2.77 17.63 10.31
CA ASP A 61 -1.31 17.62 10.41
C ASP A 61 -0.72 16.39 9.76
N TYR A 62 -0.08 16.59 8.61
CA TYR A 62 0.61 15.51 7.90
C TYR A 62 1.79 14.90 8.69
N GLY A 63 2.37 15.62 9.63
CA GLY A 63 3.36 15.07 10.56
C GLY A 63 2.75 14.02 11.49
N HIS A 64 1.55 14.25 12.00
CA HIS A 64 0.78 13.26 12.77
C HIS A 64 0.29 12.11 11.90
N ILE A 65 -0.24 12.40 10.70
CA ILE A 65 -0.65 11.37 9.74
C ILE A 65 0.52 10.44 9.43
N GLY A 66 1.71 10.97 9.14
CA GLY A 66 2.90 10.19 8.83
C GLY A 66 3.43 9.34 9.99
N LYS A 67 3.07 9.64 11.25
CA LYS A 67 3.37 8.77 12.41
C LYS A 67 2.38 7.59 12.49
N ARG A 68 1.13 7.81 12.12
CA ARG A 68 0.06 6.81 12.21
C ARG A 68 -0.08 5.94 10.98
N ILE A 69 0.35 6.44 9.80
CA ILE A 69 0.28 5.71 8.52
C ILE A 69 1.68 5.54 7.97
N ARG A 70 2.01 4.34 7.49
CA ARG A 70 3.18 4.08 6.64
C ARG A 70 2.73 3.74 5.22
N TYR A 71 3.51 4.19 4.28
CA TYR A 71 3.21 4.04 2.85
C TYR A 71 4.32 3.30 2.13
N LEU A 72 3.96 2.21 1.47
CA LEU A 72 4.78 1.52 0.49
C LEU A 72 4.42 2.07 -0.90
N PRO A 73 5.23 2.96 -1.50
CA PRO A 73 4.95 3.50 -2.82
C PRO A 73 5.16 2.43 -3.90
N GLN A 74 4.60 2.65 -5.09
CA GLN A 74 4.79 1.78 -6.25
C GLN A 74 6.27 1.65 -6.66
N ASN A 75 7.01 2.76 -6.59
CA ASN A 75 8.44 2.77 -6.87
C ASN A 75 9.26 2.43 -5.62
N VAL A 76 10.41 1.83 -5.84
CA VAL A 76 11.41 1.57 -4.79
C VAL A 76 11.73 2.88 -4.04
N PHE A 77 11.66 2.84 -2.71
CA PHE A 77 11.97 4.01 -1.86
C PHE A 77 13.32 3.91 -1.14
N ILE A 78 13.92 2.71 -1.06
CA ILE A 78 15.28 2.56 -0.54
C ILE A 78 16.26 3.13 -1.57
N PRO A 79 17.10 4.13 -1.21
CA PRO A 79 18.11 4.67 -2.11
C PRO A 79 19.03 3.59 -2.67
N ALA A 80 19.41 3.71 -3.94
CA ALA A 80 20.17 2.70 -4.68
C ALA A 80 21.56 2.39 -4.08
N ASP A 81 22.16 3.35 -3.40
CA ASP A 81 23.47 3.28 -2.74
C ASP A 81 23.40 2.90 -1.26
N MET A 82 22.18 2.84 -0.67
CA MET A 82 21.96 2.47 0.72
C MET A 82 21.93 0.94 0.88
N THR A 83 22.56 0.43 1.93
CA THR A 83 22.48 -1.00 2.28
C THR A 83 21.14 -1.32 2.96
N LEU A 84 20.70 -2.58 2.86
CA LEU A 84 19.47 -3.00 3.54
C LEU A 84 19.56 -2.79 5.06
N GLY A 85 20.69 -3.12 5.69
CA GLY A 85 20.87 -2.92 7.12
C GLY A 85 20.79 -1.46 7.54
N GLU A 86 21.27 -0.52 6.72
CA GLU A 86 21.11 0.93 6.95
C GLU A 86 19.64 1.35 6.82
N ALA A 87 18.94 0.88 5.79
CA ALA A 87 17.54 1.19 5.57
C ALA A 87 16.68 0.72 6.76
N PHE A 88 16.86 -0.51 7.21
CA PHE A 88 16.14 -1.07 8.35
C PHE A 88 16.40 -0.28 9.64
N ARG A 89 17.65 0.06 9.91
CA ARG A 89 18.02 0.89 11.08
C ARG A 89 17.36 2.27 11.04
N LEU A 90 17.36 2.93 9.88
CA LEU A 90 16.72 4.24 9.71
C LEU A 90 15.19 4.16 9.84
N TYR A 91 14.61 3.05 9.43
CA TYR A 91 13.17 2.81 9.52
C TYR A 91 12.73 2.36 10.92
N GLY A 92 13.70 2.00 11.79
CA GLY A 92 13.43 1.52 13.15
C GLY A 92 12.86 0.10 13.18
N VAL A 93 13.15 -0.74 12.19
CA VAL A 93 12.67 -2.11 12.09
C VAL A 93 13.83 -3.08 12.24
N ASP A 94 13.61 -4.16 12.99
CA ASP A 94 14.62 -5.18 13.22
C ASP A 94 14.91 -5.98 11.94
N TYR A 95 16.19 -6.05 11.57
CA TYR A 95 16.65 -6.80 10.41
C TYR A 95 16.61 -8.32 10.63
N ASP A 96 16.85 -8.77 11.86
CA ASP A 96 16.85 -10.21 12.17
C ASP A 96 15.45 -10.81 11.98
N GLY A 97 14.41 -10.01 12.15
CA GLY A 97 13.04 -10.39 11.81
C GLY A 97 12.85 -10.65 10.32
N LEU A 98 13.47 -9.86 9.43
CA LEU A 98 13.45 -10.12 7.98
C LEU A 98 14.21 -11.41 7.64
N VAL A 99 15.33 -11.68 8.33
CA VAL A 99 16.08 -12.92 8.15
C VAL A 99 15.26 -14.13 8.61
N ALA A 100 14.52 -14.01 9.70
CA ALA A 100 13.61 -15.07 10.18
C ALA A 100 12.45 -15.29 9.18
N PHE A 101 11.95 -14.22 8.55
CA PHE A 101 10.91 -14.30 7.53
C PHE A 101 11.39 -14.98 6.25
N ASP A 102 12.58 -14.63 5.76
CA ASP A 102 13.22 -15.31 4.61
C ASP A 102 14.75 -15.35 4.81
N ASN A 103 15.27 -16.54 5.12
CA ASN A 103 16.67 -16.75 5.46
C ASN A 103 17.67 -16.28 4.38
N LYS A 104 17.25 -16.08 3.13
CA LYS A 104 18.14 -15.52 2.09
C LYS A 104 18.67 -14.13 2.45
N PHE A 105 17.89 -13.34 3.22
CA PHE A 105 18.30 -12.00 3.65
C PHE A 105 19.45 -12.01 4.67
N HIS A 106 19.81 -13.17 5.24
CA HIS A 106 20.97 -13.27 6.13
C HIS A 106 22.27 -12.74 5.47
N THR A 107 22.46 -12.96 4.17
CA THR A 107 23.65 -12.49 3.44
C THR A 107 23.49 -11.10 2.81
N TYR A 108 22.29 -10.50 2.86
CA TYR A 108 21.96 -9.27 2.15
C TYR A 108 22.09 -7.99 2.98
N GLN A 109 22.31 -8.10 4.28
CA GLN A 109 22.34 -6.95 5.20
C GLN A 109 23.30 -5.84 4.76
N ARG A 110 24.46 -6.23 4.19
CA ARG A 110 25.51 -5.32 3.73
C ARG A 110 25.45 -5.00 2.24
N LEU A 111 24.51 -5.61 1.50
CA LEU A 111 24.31 -5.31 0.10
C LEU A 111 23.52 -4.02 -0.06
N ARG A 112 23.91 -3.22 -1.07
CA ARG A 112 23.15 -2.04 -1.48
C ARG A 112 21.87 -2.48 -2.19
N SER A 113 20.81 -1.67 -2.11
CA SER A 113 19.54 -1.99 -2.77
C SER A 113 19.71 -2.21 -4.28
N SER A 114 20.64 -1.48 -4.92
CA SER A 114 20.99 -1.65 -6.34
C SER A 114 21.64 -2.99 -6.70
N GLN A 115 22.10 -3.76 -5.73
CA GLN A 115 22.71 -5.08 -5.93
C GLN A 115 21.70 -6.23 -5.81
N LEU A 116 20.45 -5.92 -5.49
CA LEU A 116 19.35 -6.86 -5.31
C LEU A 116 18.41 -6.83 -6.51
N SER A 117 17.67 -7.91 -6.71
CA SER A 117 16.56 -7.88 -7.67
C SER A 117 15.44 -6.97 -7.17
N GLY A 118 14.66 -6.39 -8.10
CA GLY A 118 13.53 -5.54 -7.74
C GLY A 118 12.52 -6.23 -6.81
N GLY A 119 12.29 -7.54 -7.00
CA GLY A 119 11.41 -8.31 -6.13
C GLY A 119 11.96 -8.49 -4.72
N GLU A 120 13.27 -8.64 -4.54
CA GLU A 120 13.90 -8.73 -3.22
C GLU A 120 13.85 -7.41 -2.47
N VAL A 121 14.12 -6.30 -3.16
CA VAL A 121 13.95 -4.96 -2.58
C VAL A 121 12.50 -4.76 -2.18
N ARG A 122 11.55 -5.14 -3.03
CA ARG A 122 10.12 -5.00 -2.75
C ARG A 122 9.66 -5.75 -1.51
N ILE A 123 10.14 -6.99 -1.33
CA ILE A 123 9.86 -7.79 -0.13
C ILE A 123 10.42 -7.08 1.12
N ALA A 124 11.67 -6.62 1.07
CA ALA A 124 12.30 -5.92 2.19
C ALA A 124 11.56 -4.61 2.54
N GLU A 125 11.17 -3.81 1.53
CA GLU A 125 10.39 -2.59 1.71
C GLU A 125 9.03 -2.85 2.34
N MET A 126 8.29 -3.87 1.84
CA MET A 126 7.00 -4.23 2.40
C MET A 126 7.15 -4.74 3.84
N TYR A 127 8.18 -5.54 4.12
CA TYR A 127 8.47 -6.01 5.47
C TYR A 127 8.70 -4.82 6.42
N MET A 128 9.51 -3.83 6.02
CA MET A 128 9.72 -2.62 6.84
C MET A 128 8.43 -1.86 7.11
N VAL A 129 7.59 -1.66 6.08
CA VAL A 129 6.32 -0.93 6.22
C VAL A 129 5.37 -1.64 7.19
N LEU A 130 5.21 -2.95 7.04
CA LEU A 130 4.31 -3.74 7.89
C LEU A 130 4.82 -3.88 9.33
N ASN A 131 6.13 -3.98 9.55
CA ASN A 131 6.73 -4.09 10.90
C ASN A 131 7.02 -2.74 11.56
N SER A 132 6.66 -1.62 10.94
CA SER A 132 6.76 -0.30 11.56
C SER A 132 5.77 -0.14 12.73
N GLU A 133 5.96 0.86 13.57
CA GLU A 133 5.05 1.16 14.70
C GLU A 133 3.71 1.79 14.27
N ALA A 134 3.51 2.07 12.98
CA ALA A 134 2.28 2.70 12.48
C ALA A 134 1.04 1.83 12.68
N GLU A 135 -0.08 2.46 12.96
CA GLU A 135 -1.38 1.82 13.13
C GLU A 135 -1.99 1.36 11.79
N PHE A 136 -1.64 2.08 10.72
CA PHE A 136 -2.15 1.83 9.38
C PHE A 136 -1.01 1.70 8.37
N CYS A 137 -1.21 0.85 7.36
CA CYS A 137 -0.30 0.72 6.24
C CYS A 137 -1.05 0.89 4.91
N ILE A 138 -0.45 1.64 3.98
CA ILE A 138 -0.91 1.73 2.60
C ILE A 138 0.13 1.05 1.72
N LEU A 139 -0.28 0.03 0.96
CA LEU A 139 0.56 -0.76 0.07
C LEU A 139 0.13 -0.52 -1.37
N ASP A 140 0.92 0.26 -2.12
CA ASP A 140 0.62 0.62 -3.51
C ASP A 140 1.35 -0.34 -4.46
N GLU A 141 0.59 -1.23 -5.08
CA GLU A 141 1.04 -2.29 -5.99
C GLU A 141 2.19 -3.14 -5.39
N PRO A 142 2.01 -3.74 -4.18
CA PRO A 142 3.08 -4.47 -3.52
C PRO A 142 3.54 -5.71 -4.27
N PHE A 143 2.67 -6.33 -5.08
CA PHE A 143 2.97 -7.57 -5.80
C PHE A 143 3.59 -7.35 -7.18
N SER A 144 3.72 -6.09 -7.63
CA SER A 144 4.30 -5.76 -8.92
C SER A 144 5.77 -6.19 -9.00
N ASN A 145 6.13 -6.88 -10.10
CA ASN A 145 7.49 -7.41 -10.36
C ASN A 145 8.00 -8.44 -9.34
N VAL A 146 7.09 -9.05 -8.57
CA VAL A 146 7.41 -10.11 -7.60
C VAL A 146 7.07 -11.47 -8.20
N ALA A 147 7.95 -12.46 -8.00
CA ALA A 147 7.70 -13.82 -8.47
C ALA A 147 6.49 -14.45 -7.72
N PRO A 148 5.64 -15.26 -8.40
CA PRO A 148 4.42 -15.81 -7.81
C PRO A 148 4.59 -16.49 -6.45
N LYS A 149 5.68 -17.23 -6.26
CA LYS A 149 6.00 -17.89 -4.97
C LYS A 149 6.18 -16.89 -3.81
N HIS A 150 6.65 -15.69 -4.11
CA HIS A 150 6.84 -14.63 -3.10
C HIS A 150 5.54 -13.86 -2.85
N VAL A 151 4.61 -13.82 -3.81
CA VAL A 151 3.29 -13.19 -3.62
C VAL A 151 2.53 -13.87 -2.48
N GLU A 152 2.48 -15.20 -2.44
CA GLU A 152 1.84 -15.95 -1.35
C GLU A 152 2.48 -15.64 0.01
N MET A 153 3.82 -15.60 0.06
CA MET A 153 4.57 -15.27 1.26
C MET A 153 4.26 -13.84 1.75
N MET A 154 4.15 -12.87 0.82
CA MET A 154 3.76 -11.51 1.11
C MET A 154 2.30 -11.38 1.57
N GLN A 155 1.38 -12.16 0.99
CA GLN A 155 -0.01 -12.23 1.42
C GLN A 155 -0.13 -12.77 2.86
N ASN A 156 0.65 -13.79 3.21
CA ASN A 156 0.70 -14.33 4.57
C ASN A 156 1.19 -13.25 5.55
N LEU A 157 2.24 -12.51 5.22
CA LEU A 157 2.74 -11.40 6.03
C LEU A 157 1.68 -10.31 6.24
N ILE A 158 0.92 -9.95 5.21
CA ILE A 158 -0.22 -9.02 5.32
C ILE A 158 -1.26 -9.56 6.30
N ASN A 159 -1.64 -10.84 6.17
CA ASN A 159 -2.63 -11.48 7.03
C ASN A 159 -2.18 -11.56 8.51
N GLU A 160 -0.92 -11.76 8.78
CA GLU A 160 -0.36 -11.72 10.13
C GLU A 160 -0.47 -10.32 10.75
N HIS A 161 -0.12 -9.29 9.98
CA HIS A 161 -0.12 -7.90 10.49
C HIS A 161 -1.51 -7.28 10.56
N LYS A 162 -2.48 -7.75 9.80
CA LYS A 162 -3.85 -7.20 9.87
C LYS A 162 -4.48 -7.33 11.25
N ALA A 163 -4.07 -8.31 12.07
CA ALA A 163 -4.60 -8.48 13.42
C ALA A 163 -4.41 -7.23 14.31
N THR A 164 -3.34 -6.47 14.06
CA THR A 164 -2.96 -5.30 14.86
C THR A 164 -3.00 -3.99 14.07
N LYS A 165 -3.15 -4.05 12.74
CA LYS A 165 -3.12 -2.89 11.84
C LYS A 165 -4.33 -2.84 10.92
N GLY A 166 -4.67 -1.64 10.47
CA GLY A 166 -5.53 -1.44 9.30
C GLY A 166 -4.66 -1.34 8.05
N ILE A 167 -4.92 -2.18 7.03
CA ILE A 167 -4.10 -2.23 5.83
C ILE A 167 -4.94 -1.85 4.62
N ILE A 168 -4.44 -0.90 3.83
CA ILE A 168 -5.00 -0.56 2.52
C ILE A 168 -4.05 -1.11 1.47
N ILE A 169 -4.56 -1.82 0.48
CA ILE A 169 -3.77 -2.38 -0.62
C ILE A 169 -4.38 -2.04 -1.96
N SER A 170 -3.55 -1.64 -2.91
CA SER A 170 -3.93 -1.60 -4.33
C SER A 170 -3.01 -2.50 -5.14
N ASP A 171 -3.56 -3.18 -6.12
CA ASP A 171 -2.76 -3.88 -7.13
C ASP A 171 -3.59 -4.07 -8.40
N HIS A 172 -2.92 -4.25 -9.53
CA HIS A 172 -3.57 -4.62 -10.80
C HIS A 172 -3.85 -6.14 -10.87
N MET A 173 -3.20 -6.93 -10.04
CA MET A 173 -3.45 -8.37 -9.87
C MET A 173 -4.69 -8.56 -8.98
N TYR A 174 -5.88 -8.25 -9.53
CA TYR A 174 -7.13 -8.19 -8.75
C TYR A 174 -7.43 -9.49 -7.96
N GLU A 175 -7.10 -10.66 -8.51
CA GLU A 175 -7.31 -11.94 -7.83
C GLU A 175 -6.47 -12.05 -6.54
N SER A 176 -5.22 -11.59 -6.60
CA SER A 176 -4.33 -11.56 -5.44
C SER A 176 -4.81 -10.59 -4.36
N VAL A 177 -5.42 -9.48 -4.76
CA VAL A 177 -6.03 -8.51 -3.82
C VAL A 177 -7.30 -9.08 -3.22
N MET A 178 -8.23 -9.58 -4.04
CA MET A 178 -9.49 -10.14 -3.56
C MET A 178 -9.31 -11.31 -2.58
N GLY A 179 -8.26 -12.11 -2.76
CA GLY A 179 -7.98 -13.26 -1.89
C GLY A 179 -7.61 -12.90 -0.45
N ILE A 180 -7.22 -11.67 -0.18
CA ILE A 180 -6.76 -11.22 1.16
C ILE A 180 -7.54 -10.03 1.73
N THR A 181 -8.47 -9.44 0.96
CA THR A 181 -9.22 -8.26 1.40
C THR A 181 -10.53 -8.62 2.09
N ASP A 182 -10.84 -7.88 3.14
CA ASP A 182 -12.09 -7.94 3.89
C ASP A 182 -13.12 -6.93 3.34
N ASP A 183 -12.63 -5.78 2.88
CA ASP A 183 -13.41 -4.72 2.23
C ASP A 183 -12.78 -4.38 0.89
N LEU A 184 -13.60 -4.03 -0.10
CA LEU A 184 -13.13 -3.75 -1.44
C LEU A 184 -13.80 -2.50 -2.02
N PHE A 185 -12.99 -1.63 -2.60
CA PHE A 185 -13.44 -0.44 -3.33
C PHE A 185 -12.91 -0.47 -4.75
N LEU A 186 -13.74 -0.05 -5.70
CA LEU A 186 -13.34 0.22 -7.07
C LEU A 186 -13.21 1.73 -7.27
N LEU A 187 -12.02 2.20 -7.63
CA LEU A 187 -11.80 3.58 -8.06
C LEU A 187 -12.00 3.67 -9.57
N ARG A 188 -13.00 4.44 -9.98
CA ARG A 188 -13.35 4.66 -11.38
C ARG A 188 -13.88 6.08 -11.58
N ASP A 189 -13.42 6.75 -12.63
CA ASP A 189 -13.88 8.09 -13.03
C ASP A 189 -13.82 9.12 -11.89
N GLY A 190 -12.83 9.00 -10.99
CA GLY A 190 -12.63 9.87 -9.82
C GLY A 190 -13.49 9.56 -8.60
N TYR A 191 -14.33 8.52 -8.66
CA TYR A 191 -15.20 8.07 -7.57
C TYR A 191 -14.79 6.70 -7.07
N THR A 192 -15.07 6.39 -5.79
CA THR A 192 -14.91 5.05 -5.23
C THR A 192 -16.28 4.40 -5.04
N PHE A 193 -16.37 3.14 -5.42
CA PHE A 193 -17.57 2.32 -5.30
C PHE A 193 -17.27 1.13 -4.41
N PRO A 194 -18.02 0.89 -3.32
CA PRO A 194 -17.86 -0.31 -2.52
C PRO A 194 -18.27 -1.54 -3.35
N ILE A 195 -17.45 -2.57 -3.31
CA ILE A 195 -17.64 -3.83 -4.05
C ILE A 195 -17.90 -4.93 -3.04
N LYS A 196 -19.01 -5.63 -3.19
CA LYS A 196 -19.42 -6.73 -2.31
C LYS A 196 -19.30 -8.09 -2.98
N SER A 197 -19.29 -8.11 -4.33
CA SER A 197 -19.29 -9.35 -5.10
C SER A 197 -18.52 -9.18 -6.40
N ARG A 198 -18.23 -10.31 -7.05
CA ARG A 198 -17.66 -10.33 -8.40
C ARG A 198 -18.60 -9.71 -9.44
N GLU A 199 -19.91 -9.87 -9.24
CA GLU A 199 -20.96 -9.31 -10.10
C GLU A 199 -20.91 -7.78 -10.10
N ASP A 200 -20.58 -7.14 -8.97
CA ASP A 200 -20.40 -5.69 -8.91
C ASP A 200 -19.24 -5.24 -9.81
N LEU A 201 -18.13 -5.98 -9.83
CA LEU A 201 -17.01 -5.69 -10.74
C LEU A 201 -17.38 -5.81 -12.19
N ILE A 202 -18.23 -6.80 -12.55
CA ILE A 202 -18.78 -6.97 -13.90
C ILE A 202 -19.73 -5.80 -14.22
N HIS A 203 -20.62 -5.45 -13.29
CA HIS A 203 -21.55 -4.33 -13.46
C HIS A 203 -20.83 -3.01 -13.70
N HIS A 204 -19.74 -2.78 -12.97
CA HIS A 204 -18.89 -1.61 -13.19
C HIS A 204 -17.94 -1.76 -14.39
N GLY A 205 -17.97 -2.85 -15.15
CA GLY A 205 -17.14 -3.07 -16.33
C GLY A 205 -15.64 -3.16 -16.02
N TYR A 206 -15.29 -3.55 -14.81
CA TYR A 206 -13.89 -3.73 -14.40
C TYR A 206 -13.33 -5.07 -14.88
N ILE A 207 -14.13 -6.14 -14.77
CA ILE A 207 -13.83 -7.46 -15.32
C ILE A 207 -14.91 -7.86 -16.34
N LEU A 208 -14.55 -8.75 -17.26
CA LEU A 208 -15.49 -9.34 -18.22
C LEU A 208 -16.29 -10.48 -17.55
N ARG A 209 -17.42 -10.81 -18.16
CA ARG A 209 -18.25 -11.97 -17.76
C ARG A 209 -17.54 -13.28 -17.94
#